data_d5c496c349d095f42d1226f0a5805635
#
_entry.id   d5c496c349d095f42d1226f0a5805635
#
_cell.length_a   1.000
_cell.length_b   1.000
_cell.length_c   1.000
_cell.angle_alpha   90.00
_cell.angle_beta   90.00
_cell.angle_gamma   90.00
#
_symmetry.space_group_name_H-M   'P 1'
#
loop_
_entity.id
_entity.type
_entity.pdbx_description
1 polymer ?
#
loop_
_entity_poly.entity_id
_entity_poly.type
_entity_poly.pdbx_seq_one_letter_code
_entity_poly.pdbx_strand_id
1 'polypeptide(L)'
;MNALVITKAILEQHKLSDDEYKKILEILGREPNWTELGMFSAMWSEHCSYKSSRIHLKKLPTTGPRVVQGPGENAGAVDIGDGLCAVFKMESHNHPSFIEPYQGAATGVGGILRDIFTMG
;
A
#
# COMPACT_ATOMS: atom_id res chain seq x y z
N MET A 1 32.97 4.50 12.43
CA MET A 1 31.60 4.88 12.08
C MET A 1 30.82 4.87 13.40
N ASN A 2 30.29 6.02 13.82
CA ASN A 2 29.48 6.05 15.04
C ASN A 2 28.24 5.18 14.86
N ALA A 3 28.03 4.25 15.78
CA ALA A 3 26.81 3.45 15.79
C ALA A 3 25.60 4.40 15.88
N LEU A 4 24.62 4.21 15.04
CA LEU A 4 23.39 4.97 15.06
C LEU A 4 22.65 4.65 16.35
N VAL A 5 22.47 5.65 17.21
CA VAL A 5 21.62 5.50 18.39
C VAL A 5 20.18 5.80 17.95
N ILE A 6 19.35 4.79 17.86
CA ILE A 6 17.94 4.93 17.49
C ILE A 6 17.17 5.44 18.70
N THR A 7 16.75 6.69 18.64
CA THR A 7 15.97 7.36 19.67
C THR A 7 14.49 7.30 19.35
N LYS A 8 13.64 7.55 20.36
CA LYS A 8 12.19 7.64 20.17
C LYS A 8 11.80 8.67 19.11
N ALA A 9 12.47 9.81 19.04
CA ALA A 9 12.24 10.83 18.03
C ALA A 9 12.51 10.31 16.60
N ILE A 10 13.53 9.46 16.44
CA ILE A 10 13.82 8.81 15.15
C ILE A 10 12.71 7.83 14.79
N LEU A 11 12.23 7.03 15.72
CA LEU A 11 11.11 6.11 15.47
C LEU A 11 9.84 6.86 15.09
N GLU A 12 9.53 7.97 15.73
CA GLU A 12 8.39 8.83 15.40
C GLU A 12 8.53 9.43 13.99
N GLN A 13 9.70 9.90 13.60
CA GLN A 13 9.97 10.35 12.22
C GLN A 13 9.75 9.26 11.18
N HIS A 14 10.10 8.02 11.51
CA HIS A 14 9.89 6.85 10.66
C HIS A 14 8.49 6.25 10.79
N LYS A 15 7.62 6.84 11.61
CA LYS A 15 6.26 6.34 11.88
C LYS A 15 6.23 4.88 12.34
N LEU A 16 7.23 4.48 13.10
CA LEU A 16 7.36 3.18 13.72
C LEU A 16 6.98 3.27 15.21
N SER A 17 6.12 2.37 15.65
CA SER A 17 5.78 2.22 17.06
C SER A 17 6.87 1.46 17.83
N ASP A 18 6.88 1.59 19.15
CA ASP A 18 7.80 0.85 20.01
C ASP A 18 7.68 -0.67 19.85
N ASP A 19 6.47 -1.18 19.61
CA ASP A 19 6.24 -2.61 19.39
C ASP A 19 6.71 -3.08 18.01
N GLU A 20 6.60 -2.24 16.98
CA GLU A 20 7.18 -2.50 15.68
C GLU A 20 8.71 -2.52 15.77
N TYR A 21 9.29 -1.59 16.51
CA TYR A 21 10.74 -1.57 16.72
C TYR A 21 11.25 -2.82 17.44
N LYS A 22 10.57 -3.28 18.48
CA LYS A 22 10.90 -4.57 19.14
C LYS A 22 10.91 -5.72 18.14
N LYS A 23 9.91 -5.80 17.25
CA LYS A 23 9.87 -6.83 16.20
C LYS A 23 11.03 -6.71 15.22
N ILE A 24 11.46 -5.50 14.88
CA ILE A 24 12.65 -5.29 14.03
C ILE A 24 13.89 -5.88 14.70
N LEU A 25 14.07 -5.61 16.01
CA LEU A 25 15.18 -6.16 16.79
C LEU A 25 15.14 -7.70 16.84
N GLU A 26 13.96 -8.28 17.01
CA GLU A 26 13.76 -9.74 17.00
C GLU A 26 14.10 -10.34 15.62
N ILE A 27 13.65 -9.71 14.54
CA ILE A 27 13.89 -10.19 13.16
C ILE A 27 15.38 -10.13 12.81
N LEU A 28 16.05 -9.02 13.16
CA LEU A 28 17.44 -8.81 12.81
C LEU A 28 18.43 -9.46 13.79
N GLY A 29 18.01 -9.72 15.02
CA GLY A 29 18.88 -10.14 16.12
C GLY A 29 19.90 -9.06 16.56
N ARG A 30 19.75 -7.82 16.09
CA ARG A 30 20.61 -6.67 16.36
C ARG A 30 19.89 -5.37 16.07
N GLU A 31 20.52 -4.26 16.42
CA GLU A 31 20.06 -2.92 16.00
C GLU A 31 20.11 -2.77 14.46
N PRO A 32 19.05 -2.20 13.87
CA PRO A 32 19.06 -1.88 12.44
C PRO A 32 20.04 -0.72 12.15
N ASN A 33 20.63 -0.71 10.97
CA ASN A 33 21.28 0.47 10.45
C ASN A 33 20.23 1.46 9.88
N TRP A 34 20.67 2.65 9.44
CA TRP A 34 19.78 3.69 8.95
C TRP A 34 18.94 3.26 7.73
N THR A 35 19.56 2.56 6.80
CA THR A 35 18.88 2.07 5.59
C THR A 35 17.86 0.99 5.94
N GLU A 36 18.21 0.05 6.79
CA GLU A 36 17.29 -1.00 7.25
C GLU A 36 16.08 -0.40 7.99
N LEU A 37 16.31 0.59 8.88
CA LEU A 37 15.22 1.28 9.55
C LEU A 37 14.27 1.96 8.55
N GLY A 38 14.82 2.61 7.53
CA GLY A 38 14.05 3.22 6.44
C GLY A 38 13.27 2.19 5.63
N MET A 39 13.85 1.02 5.36
CA MET A 39 13.16 -0.08 4.66
C MET A 39 11.98 -0.61 5.48
N PHE A 40 12.15 -0.85 6.77
CA PHE A 40 11.04 -1.26 7.64
C PHE A 40 9.96 -0.18 7.72
N SER A 41 10.36 1.10 7.86
CA SER A 41 9.43 2.24 7.87
C SER A 41 8.57 2.27 6.59
N ALA A 42 9.18 2.10 5.42
CA ALA A 42 8.48 2.09 4.14
C ALA A 42 7.56 0.87 4.00
N MET A 43 8.09 -0.33 4.23
CA MET A 43 7.35 -1.59 4.03
C MET A 43 6.22 -1.79 5.05
N TRP A 44 6.39 -1.29 6.27
CA TRP A 44 5.38 -1.38 7.34
C TRP A 44 4.50 -0.13 7.44
N SER A 45 4.61 0.78 6.47
CA SER A 45 3.68 1.91 6.36
C SER A 45 2.26 1.44 6.05
N GLU A 46 1.25 2.24 6.37
CA GLU A 46 -0.14 1.95 6.01
C GLU A 46 -0.31 1.73 4.51
N HIS A 47 0.45 2.48 3.70
CA HIS A 47 0.42 2.38 2.24
C HIS A 47 0.81 0.98 1.72
N CYS A 48 1.89 0.40 2.27
CA CYS A 48 2.39 -0.91 1.81
C CYS A 48 1.75 -2.09 2.53
N SER A 49 1.51 -1.97 3.84
CA SER A 49 1.08 -3.09 4.68
C SER A 49 -0.41 -3.15 4.98
N TYR A 50 -1.13 -2.04 4.75
CA TYR A 50 -2.55 -1.90 5.15
C TYR A 50 -2.78 -2.25 6.62
N LYS A 51 -1.78 -1.98 7.49
CA LYS A 51 -1.77 -2.45 8.88
C LYS A 51 -2.98 -2.04 9.72
N SER A 52 -3.55 -0.88 9.45
CA SER A 52 -4.75 -0.38 10.14
C SER A 52 -6.04 -0.65 9.35
N SER A 53 -6.01 -0.52 8.02
CA SER A 53 -7.21 -0.63 7.18
C SER A 53 -7.57 -2.06 6.80
N ARG A 54 -6.64 -3.01 6.90
CA ARG A 54 -6.86 -4.42 6.50
C ARG A 54 -8.07 -5.08 7.14
N ILE A 55 -8.35 -4.76 8.40
CA ILE A 55 -9.52 -5.30 9.12
C ILE A 55 -10.84 -4.81 8.54
N HIS A 56 -10.85 -3.60 7.96
CA HIS A 56 -12.01 -3.02 7.30
C HIS A 56 -12.15 -3.54 5.87
N LEU A 57 -11.04 -3.62 5.13
CA LEU A 57 -11.02 -4.16 3.77
C LEU A 57 -11.54 -5.60 3.72
N LYS A 58 -11.19 -6.44 4.70
CA LYS A 58 -11.71 -7.82 4.81
C LYS A 58 -13.22 -7.93 4.98
N LYS A 59 -13.91 -6.86 5.34
CA LYS A 59 -15.38 -6.85 5.50
C LYS A 59 -16.09 -6.55 4.18
N LEU A 60 -15.38 -6.10 3.15
CA LEU A 60 -15.96 -5.82 1.84
C LEU A 60 -16.31 -7.14 1.13
N PRO A 61 -17.44 -7.21 0.45
CA PRO A 61 -17.80 -8.38 -0.34
C PRO A 61 -16.84 -8.49 -1.55
N THR A 62 -16.06 -9.55 -1.57
CA THR A 62 -15.05 -9.80 -2.62
C THR A 62 -15.33 -11.05 -3.42
N THR A 63 -16.42 -11.74 -3.11
CA THR A 63 -16.87 -12.97 -3.77
C THR A 63 -18.34 -12.88 -4.13
N GLY A 64 -18.74 -13.57 -5.18
CA GLY A 64 -20.13 -13.61 -5.63
C GLY A 64 -20.24 -14.19 -7.05
N PRO A 65 -21.45 -14.51 -7.50
CA PRO A 65 -21.65 -15.18 -8.80
C PRO A 65 -21.22 -14.34 -10.02
N ARG A 66 -21.10 -13.04 -9.84
CA ARG A 66 -20.67 -12.11 -10.89
C ARG A 66 -19.21 -11.66 -10.76
N VAL A 67 -18.49 -12.08 -9.72
CA VAL A 67 -17.09 -11.74 -9.54
C VAL A 67 -16.24 -12.62 -10.44
N VAL A 68 -15.64 -12.02 -11.45
CA VAL A 68 -14.70 -12.70 -12.38
C VAL A 68 -13.30 -12.67 -11.79
N GLN A 69 -12.88 -11.49 -11.29
CA GLN A 69 -11.59 -11.31 -10.62
C GLN A 69 -11.78 -10.57 -9.30
N GLY A 70 -11.49 -11.24 -8.21
CA GLY A 70 -11.42 -10.67 -6.86
C GLY A 70 -10.04 -10.12 -6.52
N PRO A 71 -9.78 -9.78 -5.23
CA PRO A 71 -8.50 -9.29 -4.76
C PRO A 71 -7.35 -10.26 -5.06
N GLY A 72 -6.19 -9.72 -5.39
CA GLY A 72 -4.96 -10.47 -5.70
C GLY A 72 -4.32 -10.06 -7.02
N GLU A 73 -5.08 -9.35 -7.87
CA GLU A 73 -4.60 -8.77 -9.11
C GLU A 73 -4.66 -7.24 -9.08
N ASN A 74 -4.20 -6.60 -10.16
CA ASN A 74 -4.09 -5.13 -10.22
C ASN A 74 -5.45 -4.42 -10.32
N ALA A 75 -6.48 -5.10 -10.82
CA ALA A 75 -7.83 -4.57 -10.94
C ALA A 75 -8.87 -5.64 -10.60
N GLY A 76 -10.09 -5.21 -10.27
CA GLY A 76 -11.25 -6.09 -10.14
C GLY A 76 -11.97 -6.25 -11.48
N ALA A 77 -12.64 -7.40 -11.66
CA ALA A 77 -13.51 -7.64 -12.81
C ALA A 77 -14.82 -8.25 -12.37
N VAL A 78 -15.93 -7.73 -12.92
CA VAL A 78 -17.29 -8.25 -12.67
C VAL A 78 -18.00 -8.53 -13.99
N ASP A 79 -18.72 -9.63 -14.03
CA ASP A 79 -19.59 -9.98 -15.15
C ASP A 79 -20.78 -9.01 -15.23
N ILE A 80 -20.97 -8.40 -16.39
CA ILE A 80 -22.10 -7.49 -16.66
C ILE A 80 -23.12 -8.09 -17.63
N GLY A 81 -22.97 -9.36 -18.01
CA GLY A 81 -23.83 -10.07 -18.94
C GLY A 81 -23.29 -10.04 -20.39
N ASP A 82 -23.97 -10.79 -21.26
CA ASP A 82 -23.66 -10.89 -22.69
C ASP A 82 -22.20 -11.28 -23.02
N GLY A 83 -21.53 -12.01 -22.12
CA GLY A 83 -20.11 -12.37 -22.26
C GLY A 83 -19.15 -11.23 -22.03
N LEU A 84 -19.61 -10.14 -21.45
CA LEU A 84 -18.81 -8.94 -21.14
C LEU A 84 -18.49 -8.86 -19.67
N CYS A 85 -17.35 -8.26 -19.32
CA CYS A 85 -17.04 -7.90 -17.95
C CYS A 85 -16.60 -6.44 -17.86
N ALA A 86 -16.91 -5.81 -16.72
CA ALA A 86 -16.37 -4.52 -16.37
C ALA A 86 -15.10 -4.71 -15.54
N VAL A 87 -13.97 -4.19 -16.03
CA VAL A 87 -12.70 -4.15 -15.32
C VAL A 87 -12.56 -2.76 -14.69
N PHE A 88 -12.27 -2.72 -13.41
CA PHE A 88 -12.25 -1.46 -12.67
C PHE A 88 -11.17 -1.42 -11.59
N LYS A 89 -10.71 -0.22 -11.33
CA LYS A 89 -9.83 0.12 -10.22
C LYS A 89 -10.19 1.48 -9.64
N MET A 90 -9.95 1.64 -8.36
CA MET A 90 -10.08 2.92 -7.66
C MET A 90 -8.90 3.09 -6.72
N GLU A 91 -8.26 4.24 -6.80
CA GLU A 91 -7.21 4.63 -5.85
C GLU A 91 -7.19 6.13 -5.62
N SER A 92 -6.62 6.54 -4.48
CA SER A 92 -6.49 7.93 -4.10
C SER A 92 -5.13 8.49 -4.52
N HIS A 93 -5.13 9.64 -5.20
CA HIS A 93 -3.94 10.43 -5.51
C HIS A 93 -3.96 11.78 -4.79
N ASN A 94 -4.35 11.78 -3.51
CA ASN A 94 -4.57 12.98 -2.73
C ASN A 94 -3.33 13.88 -2.61
N HIS A 95 -2.18 13.35 -2.18
CA HIS A 95 -0.99 14.16 -1.96
C HIS A 95 -0.44 14.81 -3.24
N PRO A 96 -0.24 14.08 -4.35
CA PRO A 96 0.19 14.71 -5.60
C PRO A 96 -0.81 15.77 -6.08
N SER A 97 -2.11 15.48 -6.01
CA SER A 97 -3.17 16.40 -6.48
C SER A 97 -3.33 17.64 -5.60
N PHE A 98 -3.01 17.54 -4.31
CA PHE A 98 -3.02 18.68 -3.40
C PHE A 98 -1.88 19.68 -3.69
N ILE A 99 -0.69 19.17 -4.05
CA ILE A 99 0.49 20.00 -4.30
C ILE A 99 0.50 20.50 -5.74
N GLU A 100 0.30 19.61 -6.71
CA GLU A 100 0.31 19.88 -8.15
C GLU A 100 -0.88 19.22 -8.82
N PRO A 101 -2.06 19.88 -8.86
CA PRO A 101 -3.31 19.27 -9.31
C PRO A 101 -3.25 18.66 -10.72
N TYR A 102 -2.61 19.33 -11.67
CA TYR A 102 -2.48 18.84 -13.04
C TYR A 102 -1.62 17.57 -13.11
N GLN A 103 -0.47 17.57 -12.47
CA GLN A 103 0.44 16.42 -12.43
C GLN A 103 -0.16 15.27 -11.61
N GLY A 104 -0.88 15.60 -10.53
CA GLY A 104 -1.61 14.63 -9.72
C GLY A 104 -2.71 13.93 -10.52
N ALA A 105 -3.48 14.67 -11.33
CA ALA A 105 -4.50 14.10 -12.21
C ALA A 105 -3.86 13.21 -13.30
N ALA A 106 -2.78 13.64 -13.91
CA ALA A 106 -2.05 12.85 -14.91
C ALA A 106 -1.53 11.53 -14.33
N THR A 107 -0.95 11.58 -13.13
CA THR A 107 -0.49 10.38 -12.39
C THR A 107 -1.65 9.47 -12.02
N GLY A 108 -2.77 10.03 -11.56
CA GLY A 108 -3.98 9.28 -11.23
C GLY A 108 -4.52 8.50 -12.44
N VAL A 109 -4.70 9.18 -13.56
CA VAL A 109 -5.16 8.54 -14.81
C VAL A 109 -4.15 7.48 -15.27
N GLY A 110 -2.86 7.80 -15.28
CA GLY A 110 -1.81 6.88 -15.71
C GLY A 110 -1.73 5.61 -14.85
N GLY A 111 -1.84 5.74 -13.53
CA GLY A 111 -1.85 4.62 -12.59
C GLY A 111 -3.05 3.70 -12.79
N ILE A 112 -4.24 4.25 -12.90
CA ILE A 112 -5.48 3.49 -13.16
C ILE A 112 -5.41 2.76 -14.50
N LEU A 113 -5.02 3.45 -15.57
CA LEU A 113 -4.89 2.83 -16.90
C LEU A 113 -3.86 1.70 -16.90
N ARG A 114 -2.69 1.92 -16.28
CA ARG A 114 -1.65 0.90 -16.17
C ARG A 114 -2.19 -0.39 -15.56
N ASP A 115 -2.86 -0.28 -14.43
CA ASP A 115 -3.34 -1.45 -13.70
C ASP A 115 -4.44 -2.19 -14.44
N ILE A 116 -5.33 -1.48 -15.15
CA ILE A 116 -6.37 -2.10 -15.99
C ILE A 116 -5.74 -2.80 -17.18
N PHE A 117 -4.79 -2.17 -17.87
CA PHE A 117 -4.15 -2.76 -19.06
C PHE A 117 -3.24 -3.95 -18.73
N THR A 118 -2.77 -4.09 -17.50
CA THR A 118 -1.99 -5.27 -17.09
C THR A 118 -2.84 -6.52 -16.81
N MET A 119 -4.15 -6.40 -16.85
CA MET A 119 -5.06 -7.55 -16.66
C MET A 119 -5.16 -8.46 -17.90
N GLY A 120 -4.66 -8.04 -19.04
CA GLY A 120 -4.66 -8.80 -20.30
C GLY A 120 -5.74 -8.38 -21.26
#